data_d0fa22901fcbbe84e44a9d159d7f302b
#
_entry.id   d0fa22901fcbbe84e44a9d159d7f302b
#
_cell.length_a   1.000
_cell.length_b   1.000
_cell.length_c   1.000
_cell.angle_alpha   90.00
_cell.angle_beta   90.00
_cell.angle_gamma   90.00
#
_symmetry.space_group_name_H-M   'P 1'
#
loop_
_entity.id
_entity.type
_entity.pdbx_description
1 polymer ?
#
loop_
_entity_poly.entity_id
_entity_poly.type
_entity_poly.pdbx_seq_one_letter_code
_entity_poly.pdbx_strand_id
1 'polypeptide(L)'
;MRTAVEKAADLVQPIHKHRPIDMVHLSKQTLGDHGLECEVLRLFDQMVRVYFGRLESSTTEADVLRHLHTLKGAASGVGAWTIADLAKDAEDEIRAGKPVNPERIDDLDMAVQEVSAFI
;
A
#
# COMPACT_ATOMS: atom_id res chain seq x y z
N MET A 1 29.42 5.56 -15.23
CA MET A 1 28.83 4.37 -15.85
C MET A 1 28.58 3.31 -14.78
N ARG A 2 27.45 2.69 -14.82
CA ARG A 2 27.06 1.72 -13.78
C ARG A 2 27.64 0.35 -14.08
N THR A 3 28.11 -0.33 -13.06
CA THR A 3 28.62 -1.70 -13.15
C THR A 3 27.46 -2.70 -13.33
N ALA A 4 27.78 -3.93 -13.72
CA ALA A 4 26.79 -5.01 -13.78
C ALA A 4 26.13 -5.26 -12.41
N VAL A 5 26.90 -5.14 -11.34
CA VAL A 5 26.39 -5.30 -9.95
C VAL A 5 25.41 -4.17 -9.62
N GLU A 6 25.71 -2.95 -9.98
CA GLU A 6 24.82 -1.81 -9.77
C GLU A 6 23.53 -1.96 -10.55
N LYS A 7 23.61 -2.42 -11.81
CA LYS A 7 22.44 -2.71 -12.64
C LYS A 7 21.57 -3.82 -12.02
N ALA A 8 22.20 -4.85 -11.51
CA ALA A 8 21.49 -5.94 -10.83
C ALA A 8 20.78 -5.43 -9.55
N ALA A 9 21.45 -4.57 -8.78
CA ALA A 9 20.85 -3.95 -7.59
C ALA A 9 19.64 -3.07 -7.96
N ASP A 10 19.71 -2.33 -9.06
CA ASP A 10 18.60 -1.52 -9.54
C ASP A 10 17.41 -2.36 -9.98
N LEU A 11 17.67 -3.51 -10.60
CA LEU A 11 16.61 -4.43 -10.99
C LEU A 11 15.95 -5.06 -9.77
N VAL A 12 16.72 -5.37 -8.73
CA VAL A 12 16.20 -5.93 -7.48
C VAL A 12 15.28 -4.93 -6.77
N GLN A 13 15.68 -3.66 -6.67
CA GLN A 13 14.87 -2.65 -6.01
C GLN A 13 13.51 -2.41 -6.71
N PRO A 14 13.46 -2.22 -8.05
CA PRO A 14 12.18 -2.11 -8.74
C PRO A 14 11.31 -3.36 -8.58
N ILE A 15 11.90 -4.56 -8.58
CA ILE A 15 11.15 -5.80 -8.36
C ILE A 15 10.51 -5.79 -6.98
N HIS A 16 11.23 -5.37 -5.93
CA HIS A 16 10.67 -5.25 -4.58
C HIS A 16 9.54 -4.23 -4.52
N LYS A 17 9.69 -3.08 -5.20
CA LYS A 17 8.64 -2.06 -5.28
C LYS A 17 7.42 -2.54 -6.03
N HIS A 18 7.60 -3.41 -7.03
CA HIS A 18 6.50 -3.92 -7.84
C HIS A 18 5.80 -5.11 -7.22
N ARG A 19 6.38 -5.73 -6.21
CA ARG A 19 5.68 -6.79 -5.47
C ARG A 19 4.58 -6.16 -4.64
N PRO A 20 3.36 -6.70 -4.67
CA PRO A 20 2.26 -6.17 -3.88
C PRO A 20 2.55 -6.14 -2.39
N ILE A 21 3.26 -7.15 -1.88
CA ILE A 21 3.70 -7.23 -0.47
C ILE A 21 5.20 -7.47 -0.43
N ASP A 22 5.91 -6.68 0.38
CA ASP A 22 7.31 -6.90 0.70
C ASP A 22 7.41 -8.01 1.75
N MET A 23 7.67 -9.22 1.28
CA MET A 23 7.71 -10.41 2.13
C MET A 23 8.88 -10.40 3.12
N VAL A 24 9.97 -9.70 2.80
CA VAL A 24 11.10 -9.54 3.74
C VAL A 24 10.66 -8.67 4.92
N HIS A 25 9.98 -7.57 4.65
CA HIS A 25 9.42 -6.71 5.69
C HIS A 25 8.42 -7.46 6.56
N LEU A 26 7.49 -8.17 5.92
CA LEU A 26 6.47 -8.94 6.63
C LEU A 26 7.11 -10.03 7.51
N SER A 27 8.10 -10.73 7.00
CA SER A 27 8.82 -11.77 7.76
C SER A 27 9.46 -11.20 9.02
N LYS A 28 10.03 -10.00 8.95
CA LYS A 28 10.57 -9.31 10.13
C LYS A 28 9.49 -8.97 11.14
N GLN A 29 8.33 -8.53 10.70
CA GLN A 29 7.21 -8.19 11.57
C GLN A 29 6.62 -9.41 12.27
N THR A 30 6.67 -10.57 11.64
CA THR A 30 6.11 -11.82 12.16
C THR A 30 7.16 -12.75 12.75
N LEU A 31 8.42 -12.31 12.82
CA LEU A 31 9.56 -13.10 13.32
C LEU A 31 9.72 -14.44 12.59
N GLY A 32 9.38 -14.44 11.30
CA GLY A 32 9.50 -15.62 10.46
C GLY A 32 8.43 -16.69 10.65
N ASP A 33 7.39 -16.41 11.43
CA ASP A 33 6.29 -17.33 11.65
C ASP A 33 5.34 -17.33 10.45
N HIS A 34 5.36 -18.41 9.66
CA HIS A 34 4.54 -18.54 8.44
C HIS A 34 3.03 -18.54 8.73
N GLY A 35 2.61 -19.17 9.80
CA GLY A 35 1.20 -19.18 10.19
C GLY A 35 0.71 -17.77 10.51
N LEU A 36 1.52 -17.01 11.23
CA LEU A 36 1.22 -15.62 11.54
C LEU A 36 1.24 -14.75 10.27
N GLU A 37 2.19 -14.96 9.35
CA GLU A 37 2.23 -14.25 8.07
C GLU A 37 0.93 -14.44 7.31
N CYS A 38 0.47 -15.67 7.15
CA CYS A 38 -0.78 -15.98 6.45
C CYS A 38 -1.98 -15.30 7.12
N GLU A 39 -2.04 -15.32 8.44
CA GLU A 39 -3.13 -14.69 9.19
C GLU A 39 -3.12 -13.17 9.03
N VAL A 40 -1.95 -12.54 9.12
CA VAL A 40 -1.79 -11.10 8.93
C VAL A 40 -2.22 -10.69 7.51
N LEU A 41 -1.79 -11.43 6.50
CA LEU A 41 -2.16 -11.15 5.11
C LEU A 41 -3.67 -11.30 4.89
N ARG A 42 -4.28 -12.34 5.45
CA ARG A 42 -5.72 -12.56 5.33
C ARG A 42 -6.51 -11.40 5.96
N LEU A 43 -6.11 -10.98 7.15
CA LEU A 43 -6.74 -9.85 7.83
C LEU A 43 -6.53 -8.54 7.09
N PHE A 44 -5.33 -8.34 6.54
CA PHE A 44 -5.03 -7.16 5.74
C PHE A 44 -5.90 -7.11 4.49
N ASP A 45 -6.04 -8.22 3.78
CA ASP A 45 -6.88 -8.30 2.58
C ASP A 45 -8.33 -7.88 2.89
N GLN A 46 -8.90 -8.40 3.96
CA GLN A 46 -10.24 -8.04 4.38
C GLN A 46 -10.35 -6.55 4.74
N MET A 47 -9.39 -6.06 5.51
CA MET A 47 -9.40 -4.69 6.01
C MET A 47 -9.21 -3.67 4.89
N VAL A 48 -8.26 -3.91 3.98
CA VAL A 48 -7.95 -2.97 2.91
C VAL A 48 -9.16 -2.78 1.98
N ARG A 49 -9.91 -3.84 1.71
CA ARG A 49 -11.12 -3.76 0.89
C ARG A 49 -12.20 -2.95 1.58
N VAL A 50 -12.40 -3.17 2.86
CA VAL A 50 -13.41 -2.42 3.64
C VAL A 50 -13.06 -0.94 3.69
N TYR A 51 -11.82 -0.61 4.02
CA TYR A 51 -11.39 0.78 4.13
C TYR A 51 -11.34 1.49 2.79
N PHE A 52 -10.96 0.79 1.73
CA PHE A 52 -11.02 1.38 0.39
C PHE A 52 -12.48 1.66 -0.01
N GLY A 53 -13.40 0.76 0.27
CA GLY A 53 -14.82 0.98 0.03
C GLY A 53 -15.37 2.18 0.79
N ARG A 54 -14.94 2.37 2.04
CA ARG A 54 -15.29 3.56 2.82
C ARG A 54 -14.71 4.84 2.22
N LEU A 55 -13.49 4.78 1.71
CA LEU A 55 -12.87 5.89 1.00
C LEU A 55 -13.70 6.30 -0.20
N GLU A 56 -14.09 5.35 -1.06
CA GLU A 56 -14.88 5.60 -2.25
C GLU A 56 -16.25 6.21 -1.92
N SER A 57 -16.86 5.81 -0.81
CA SER A 57 -18.18 6.32 -0.40
C SER A 57 -18.11 7.56 0.47
N SER A 58 -16.92 8.07 0.76
CA SER A 58 -16.74 9.27 1.57
C SER A 58 -17.30 10.51 0.87
N THR A 59 -18.03 11.33 1.62
CA THR A 59 -18.66 12.56 1.10
C THR A 59 -17.97 13.82 1.59
N THR A 60 -17.07 13.71 2.56
CA THR A 60 -16.33 14.85 3.10
C THR A 60 -14.83 14.64 2.94
N GLU A 61 -14.10 15.75 2.78
CA GLU A 61 -12.64 15.72 2.71
C GLU A 61 -12.02 15.16 3.99
N ALA A 62 -12.60 15.48 5.15
CA ALA A 62 -12.13 14.98 6.43
C ALA A 62 -12.20 13.44 6.49
N ASP A 63 -13.27 12.85 5.98
CA ASP A 63 -13.42 11.39 5.92
C ASP A 63 -12.44 10.77 4.94
N VAL A 64 -12.23 11.40 3.79
CA VAL A 64 -11.22 10.95 2.81
C VAL A 64 -9.84 10.91 3.46
N LEU A 65 -9.44 11.97 4.12
CA LEU A 65 -8.15 12.05 4.82
C LEU A 65 -8.00 10.97 5.88
N ARG A 66 -9.04 10.74 6.67
CA ARG A 66 -9.02 9.72 7.73
C ARG A 66 -8.82 8.32 7.14
N HIS A 67 -9.52 8.00 6.07
CA HIS A 67 -9.41 6.67 5.44
C HIS A 67 -8.08 6.49 4.72
N LEU A 68 -7.55 7.54 4.07
CA LEU A 68 -6.22 7.51 3.48
C LEU A 68 -5.14 7.26 4.55
N HIS A 69 -5.25 7.94 5.68
CA HIS A 69 -4.31 7.78 6.79
C HIS A 69 -4.32 6.34 7.33
N THR A 70 -5.51 5.78 7.50
CA THR A 70 -5.68 4.39 7.96
C THR A 70 -5.08 3.39 6.96
N LEU A 71 -5.37 3.57 5.66
CA LEU A 71 -4.81 2.72 4.60
C LEU A 71 -3.28 2.80 4.57
N LYS A 72 -2.73 4.00 4.68
CA LYS A 72 -1.28 4.21 4.71
C LYS A 72 -0.63 3.44 5.86
N GLY A 73 -1.17 3.57 7.06
CA GLY A 73 -0.63 2.91 8.24
C GLY A 73 -0.69 1.39 8.14
N ALA A 74 -1.84 0.86 7.75
CA ALA A 74 -2.03 -0.57 7.61
C ALA A 74 -1.13 -1.16 6.51
N ALA A 75 -1.05 -0.50 5.37
CA ALA A 75 -0.22 -0.93 4.25
C ALA A 75 1.26 -0.94 4.62
N SER A 76 1.73 0.09 5.32
CA SER A 76 3.11 0.16 5.80
C SER A 76 3.42 -1.00 6.75
N GLY A 77 2.48 -1.37 7.60
CA GLY A 77 2.66 -2.46 8.55
C GLY A 77 2.96 -3.80 7.90
N VAL A 78 2.32 -4.10 6.78
CA VAL A 78 2.50 -5.39 6.07
C VAL A 78 3.48 -5.32 4.90
N GLY A 79 4.02 -4.15 4.59
CA GLY A 79 4.92 -3.98 3.45
C GLY A 79 4.21 -3.82 2.11
N ALA A 80 2.97 -3.36 2.10
CA ALA A 80 2.24 -3.00 0.88
C ALA A 80 2.62 -1.57 0.47
N TRP A 81 3.85 -1.38 0.02
CA TRP A 81 4.45 -0.07 -0.16
C TRP A 81 3.76 0.76 -1.24
N THR A 82 3.26 0.14 -2.32
CA THR A 82 2.55 0.88 -3.37
C THR A 82 1.28 1.53 -2.82
N ILE A 83 0.50 0.79 -2.03
CA ILE A 83 -0.69 1.35 -1.38
C ILE A 83 -0.29 2.46 -0.41
N ALA A 84 0.73 2.21 0.42
CA ALA A 84 1.21 3.19 1.39
C ALA A 84 1.64 4.50 0.73
N ASP A 85 2.43 4.42 -0.35
CA ASP A 85 2.94 5.58 -1.06
C ASP A 85 1.82 6.35 -1.76
N LEU A 86 0.90 5.66 -2.43
CA LEU A 86 -0.24 6.30 -3.08
C LEU A 86 -1.18 6.98 -2.07
N ALA A 87 -1.44 6.33 -0.95
CA ALA A 87 -2.27 6.91 0.11
C ALA A 87 -1.59 8.15 0.72
N LYS A 88 -0.28 8.08 0.94
CA LYS A 88 0.50 9.20 1.45
C LYS A 88 0.46 10.38 0.48
N ASP A 89 0.70 10.14 -0.80
CA ASP A 89 0.69 11.19 -1.81
C ASP A 89 -0.68 11.86 -1.90
N ALA A 90 -1.75 11.08 -1.88
CA ALA A 90 -3.11 11.61 -1.89
C ALA A 90 -3.40 12.44 -0.64
N GLU A 91 -2.98 11.96 0.52
CA GLU A 91 -3.14 12.67 1.79
C GLU A 91 -2.39 14.00 1.76
N ASP A 92 -1.14 13.99 1.32
CA ASP A 92 -0.29 15.19 1.24
C ASP A 92 -0.88 16.23 0.28
N GLU A 93 -1.41 15.82 -0.86
CA GLU A 93 -2.05 16.72 -1.82
C GLU A 93 -3.27 17.42 -1.21
N ILE A 94 -4.12 16.67 -0.52
CA ILE A 94 -5.32 17.25 0.12
C ILE A 94 -4.92 18.21 1.25
N ARG A 95 -3.92 17.85 2.06
CA ARG A 95 -3.42 18.73 3.13
C ARG A 95 -2.78 20.00 2.59
N ALA A 96 -2.27 19.97 1.36
CA ALA A 96 -1.75 21.15 0.67
C ALA A 96 -2.86 22.03 0.05
N GLY A 97 -4.12 21.69 0.25
CA GLY A 97 -5.26 22.44 -0.23
C GLY A 97 -5.74 22.06 -1.62
N LYS A 98 -5.24 20.97 -2.19
CA LYS A 98 -5.70 20.48 -3.49
C LYS A 98 -6.96 19.64 -3.31
N PRO A 99 -7.85 19.63 -4.33
CA PRO A 99 -9.02 18.75 -4.27
C PRO A 99 -8.62 17.29 -4.34
N VAL A 100 -9.54 16.41 -3.93
CA VAL A 100 -9.35 14.96 -4.08
C VAL A 100 -9.16 14.64 -5.56
N ASN A 101 -8.08 13.94 -5.89
CA ASN A 101 -7.74 13.60 -7.27
C ASN A 101 -8.30 12.21 -7.60
N PRO A 102 -9.27 12.10 -8.54
CA PRO A 102 -9.85 10.81 -8.92
C PRO A 102 -8.82 9.82 -9.45
N GLU A 103 -7.77 10.29 -10.14
CA GLU A 103 -6.71 9.40 -10.64
C GLU A 103 -5.95 8.72 -9.51
N ARG A 104 -5.72 9.42 -8.39
CA ARG A 104 -5.10 8.83 -7.20
C ARG A 104 -5.96 7.72 -6.62
N ILE A 105 -7.26 7.93 -6.60
CA ILE A 105 -8.21 6.93 -6.09
C ILE A 105 -8.23 5.71 -7.01
N ASP A 106 -8.21 5.91 -8.33
CA ASP A 106 -8.16 4.82 -9.30
C ASP A 106 -6.85 4.03 -9.17
N ASP A 107 -5.72 4.71 -9.00
CA ASP A 107 -4.41 4.06 -8.79
C ASP A 107 -4.41 3.23 -7.49
N LEU A 108 -5.02 3.76 -6.43
CA LEU A 108 -5.19 3.01 -5.19
C LEU A 108 -6.05 1.77 -5.38
N ASP A 109 -7.14 1.87 -6.13
CA ASP A 109 -8.00 0.72 -6.44
C ASP A 109 -7.21 -0.38 -7.13
N MET A 110 -6.43 -0.04 -8.15
CA MET A 110 -5.56 -0.99 -8.84
C MET A 110 -4.56 -1.64 -7.89
N ALA A 111 -3.93 -0.86 -7.04
CA ALA A 111 -2.96 -1.38 -6.07
C ALA A 111 -3.62 -2.33 -5.06
N VAL A 112 -4.82 -2.00 -4.59
CA VAL A 112 -5.60 -2.86 -3.69
C VAL A 112 -5.94 -4.18 -4.38
N GLN A 113 -6.37 -4.13 -5.64
CA GLN A 113 -6.68 -5.34 -6.40
C GLN A 113 -5.45 -6.21 -6.62
N GLU A 114 -4.30 -5.62 -6.90
CA GLU A 114 -3.04 -6.34 -7.06
C GLU A 114 -2.62 -7.06 -5.77
N VAL A 115 -2.77 -6.38 -4.62
CA VAL A 115 -2.48 -7.00 -3.33
C VAL A 115 -3.44 -8.16 -3.05
N SER A 116 -4.73 -7.96 -3.29
CA SER A 116 -5.74 -9.01 -3.09
C SER A 116 -5.46 -10.23 -3.97
N ALA A 117 -5.03 -10.02 -5.21
CA ALA A 117 -4.67 -11.11 -6.12
C ALA A 117 -3.39 -11.83 -5.69
N PHE A 118 -2.47 -11.12 -5.07
CA PHE A 118 -1.22 -11.70 -4.54
C PHE A 118 -1.47 -12.57 -3.31
N ILE A 119 -2.37 -12.14 -2.43
CA ILE A 119 -2.72 -12.88 -1.23
C ILE A 119 -3.59 -14.08 -1.60
#